data_9df5b4be67c729691b9ebf00dffb7b24
#
_entry.id   9df5b4be67c729691b9ebf00dffb7b24
#
_cell.length_a   1.000
_cell.length_b   1.000
_cell.length_c   1.000
_cell.angle_alpha   90.00
_cell.angle_beta   90.00
_cell.angle_gamma   90.00
#
_symmetry.space_group_name_H-M   'P 1'
#
loop_
_entity.id
_entity.type
_entity.pdbx_description
1 polymer ?
#
loop_
_entity_poly.entity_id
_entity_poly.type
_entity_poly.pdbx_seq_one_letter_code
_entity_poly.pdbx_strand_id
1 'polypeptide(L)'
;VEGIKIRNPKDCVRVFFMYLRMLITKYCKDNGLSENIHYAVSIPASFEANQRKELMEALETNGMTISKQSLIDEPNAAFISYVHDSEDSEKPLLISPHYNSKVLVFDFGGGTCDISILEIGKSATGLYSKNIAISKFTKLGGDDVDRYLTYKYIMPRFFEYNHVKPEDFRTKEKQYIATQLYKVAERLKILMCRRIANQMYQLEIPLHYKNSTECETISVPVMIETMKG
;
A
#
# COMPACT_ATOMS: atom_id res chain seq x y z
N VAL A 1 9.62 -7.88 23.31
CA VAL A 1 11.03 -7.65 23.09
C VAL A 1 11.54 -6.78 24.24
N GLU A 2 11.67 -7.41 25.41
CA GLU A 2 12.20 -6.72 26.59
C GLU A 2 13.65 -6.32 26.36
N GLY A 3 14.00 -5.08 26.73
CA GLY A 3 15.39 -4.58 26.70
C GLY A 3 15.80 -3.78 25.45
N ILE A 4 15.00 -3.71 24.39
CA ILE A 4 15.33 -2.90 23.22
C ILE A 4 14.89 -1.45 23.44
N LYS A 5 15.85 -0.53 23.51
CA LYS A 5 15.57 0.91 23.56
C LYS A 5 15.46 1.45 22.14
N ILE A 6 14.28 1.95 21.78
CA ILE A 6 14.03 2.67 20.55
C ILE A 6 14.27 4.16 20.80
N ARG A 7 15.28 4.73 20.13
CA ARG A 7 15.69 6.14 20.30
C ARG A 7 15.34 6.99 19.08
N ASN A 8 15.21 6.34 17.92
CA ASN A 8 15.00 7.00 16.65
C ASN A 8 14.30 6.04 15.65
N PRO A 9 13.80 6.53 14.53
CA PRO A 9 13.15 5.68 13.51
C PRO A 9 14.01 4.53 13.00
N LYS A 10 15.34 4.69 12.91
CA LYS A 10 16.27 3.64 12.45
C LYS A 10 16.26 2.43 13.40
N ASP A 11 16.11 2.66 14.71
CA ASP A 11 16.00 1.57 15.67
C ASP A 11 14.70 0.77 15.46
N CYS A 12 13.59 1.44 15.10
CA CYS A 12 12.34 0.75 14.75
C CYS A 12 12.54 -0.17 13.54
N VAL A 13 13.18 0.33 12.48
CA VAL A 13 13.48 -0.44 11.27
C VAL A 13 14.36 -1.65 11.58
N ARG A 14 15.39 -1.48 12.40
CA ARG A 14 16.26 -2.58 12.84
C ARG A 14 15.49 -3.65 13.60
N VAL A 15 14.63 -3.27 14.54
CA VAL A 15 13.80 -4.20 15.31
C VAL A 15 12.82 -4.94 14.41
N PHE A 16 12.22 -4.25 13.45
CA PHE A 16 11.34 -4.85 12.47
C PHE A 16 12.05 -5.94 11.66
N PHE A 17 13.22 -5.64 11.09
CA PHE A 17 13.98 -6.62 10.32
C PHE A 17 14.54 -7.76 11.18
N MET A 18 14.89 -7.51 12.43
CA MET A 18 15.25 -8.57 13.37
C MET A 18 14.10 -9.57 13.55
N TYR A 19 12.90 -9.06 13.76
CA TYR A 19 11.70 -9.89 13.91
C TYR A 19 11.37 -10.64 12.60
N LEU A 20 11.42 -9.95 11.47
CA LEU A 20 11.17 -10.56 10.17
C LEU A 20 12.15 -11.69 9.86
N ARG A 21 13.45 -11.48 10.09
CA ARG A 21 14.47 -12.53 9.92
C ARG A 21 14.19 -13.73 10.82
N MET A 22 13.80 -13.49 12.07
CA MET A 22 13.45 -14.58 12.99
C MET A 22 12.28 -15.41 12.45
N LEU A 23 11.24 -14.77 11.90
CA LEU A 23 10.11 -15.46 11.29
C LEU A 23 10.53 -16.26 10.05
N ILE A 24 11.35 -15.68 9.18
CA ILE A 24 11.83 -16.34 7.95
C ILE A 24 12.68 -17.56 8.34
N THR A 25 13.62 -17.42 9.26
CA THR A 25 14.47 -18.52 9.73
C THR A 25 13.63 -19.64 10.34
N LYS A 26 12.63 -19.29 11.16
CA LYS A 26 11.69 -20.27 11.71
C LYS A 26 10.94 -20.99 10.60
N TYR A 27 10.41 -20.26 9.64
CA TYR A 27 9.68 -20.85 8.51
C TYR A 27 10.55 -21.84 7.72
N CYS A 28 11.80 -21.46 7.42
CA CYS A 28 12.74 -22.34 6.74
C CYS A 28 12.97 -23.64 7.52
N LYS A 29 13.21 -23.55 8.84
CA LYS A 29 13.39 -24.72 9.70
C LYS A 29 12.15 -25.61 9.73
N ASP A 30 10.99 -25.02 9.96
CA ASP A 30 9.71 -25.75 10.07
C ASP A 30 9.36 -26.48 8.75
N ASN A 31 9.85 -26.01 7.61
CA ASN A 31 9.60 -26.57 6.28
C ASN A 31 10.79 -27.31 5.68
N GLY A 32 11.88 -27.52 6.42
CA GLY A 32 13.08 -28.23 5.93
C GLY A 32 13.82 -27.51 4.80
N LEU A 33 13.69 -26.18 4.72
CA LEU A 33 14.34 -25.35 3.71
C LEU A 33 15.72 -24.92 4.19
N SER A 34 16.61 -24.58 3.23
CA SER A 34 17.94 -24.04 3.52
C SER A 34 17.83 -22.70 4.27
N GLU A 35 18.68 -22.54 5.29
CA GLU A 35 18.84 -21.26 5.98
C GLU A 35 19.78 -20.30 5.24
N ASN A 36 20.40 -20.73 4.13
CA ASN A 36 21.14 -19.84 3.24
C ASN A 36 20.18 -19.07 2.34
N ILE A 37 19.77 -17.89 2.81
CA ILE A 37 18.70 -17.11 2.22
C ILE A 37 19.29 -15.95 1.43
N HIS A 38 18.87 -15.82 0.18
CA HIS A 38 19.11 -14.63 -0.64
C HIS A 38 17.97 -13.65 -0.48
N TYR A 39 18.33 -12.42 -0.10
CA TYR A 39 17.35 -11.35 0.09
C TYR A 39 17.35 -10.40 -1.10
N ALA A 40 16.17 -10.02 -1.56
CA ALA A 40 15.94 -8.90 -2.46
C ALA A 40 14.94 -7.95 -1.82
N VAL A 41 15.14 -6.64 -1.98
CA VAL A 41 14.31 -5.62 -1.33
C VAL A 41 13.94 -4.57 -2.34
N SER A 42 12.64 -4.27 -2.43
CA SER A 42 12.16 -3.10 -3.15
C SER A 42 12.12 -1.90 -2.19
N ILE A 43 12.39 -0.74 -2.74
CA ILE A 43 12.43 0.53 -2.01
C ILE A 43 11.73 1.62 -2.81
N PRO A 44 11.12 2.62 -2.15
CA PRO A 44 10.56 3.75 -2.85
C PRO A 44 11.60 4.42 -3.74
N ALA A 45 11.24 4.71 -4.98
CA ALA A 45 12.15 5.37 -5.92
C ALA A 45 12.56 6.78 -5.44
N SER A 46 11.72 7.40 -4.59
CA SER A 46 11.96 8.70 -3.96
C SER A 46 12.98 8.67 -2.81
N PHE A 47 13.44 7.49 -2.38
CA PHE A 47 14.46 7.37 -1.33
C PHE A 47 15.78 8.01 -1.76
N GLU A 48 16.26 8.93 -0.93
CA GLU A 48 17.56 9.55 -1.09
C GLU A 48 18.70 8.60 -0.68
N ALA A 49 19.92 8.95 -1.07
CA ALA A 49 21.11 8.11 -0.83
C ALA A 49 21.35 7.77 0.65
N ASN A 50 21.08 8.71 1.56
CA ASN A 50 21.17 8.50 3.01
C ASN A 50 20.12 7.49 3.50
N GLN A 51 18.87 7.57 3.04
CA GLN A 51 17.80 6.65 3.41
C GLN A 51 18.10 5.22 2.91
N ARG A 52 18.58 5.10 1.66
CA ARG A 52 19.04 3.83 1.09
C ARG A 52 20.17 3.21 1.92
N LYS A 53 21.15 4.03 2.30
CA LYS A 53 22.29 3.59 3.13
C LYS A 53 21.81 3.10 4.51
N GLU A 54 20.94 3.88 5.17
CA GLU A 54 20.43 3.51 6.50
C GLU A 54 19.61 2.21 6.48
N LEU A 55 18.82 2.00 5.41
CA LEU A 55 18.09 0.76 5.21
C LEU A 55 19.04 -0.43 5.03
N MET A 56 20.08 -0.28 4.18
CA MET A 56 21.08 -1.32 3.98
C MET A 56 21.80 -1.69 5.27
N GLU A 57 22.23 -0.69 6.06
CA GLU A 57 22.86 -0.91 7.36
C GLU A 57 21.92 -1.63 8.34
N ALA A 58 20.64 -1.31 8.32
CA ALA A 58 19.66 -1.99 9.16
C ALA A 58 19.47 -3.47 8.80
N LEU A 59 19.50 -3.79 7.52
CA LEU A 59 19.43 -5.17 7.01
C LEU A 59 20.70 -5.93 7.35
N GLU A 60 21.88 -5.39 7.04
CA GLU A 60 23.20 -6.00 7.31
C GLU A 60 23.41 -6.27 8.80
N THR A 61 23.02 -5.32 9.67
CA THR A 61 23.11 -5.49 11.13
C THR A 61 22.30 -6.70 11.61
N ASN A 62 21.26 -7.07 10.88
CA ASN A 62 20.46 -8.27 11.16
C ASN A 62 20.95 -9.51 10.39
N GLY A 63 22.08 -9.44 9.71
CA GLY A 63 22.63 -10.54 8.91
C GLY A 63 21.80 -10.86 7.66
N MET A 64 21.04 -9.89 7.17
CA MET A 64 20.32 -9.94 5.89
C MET A 64 21.21 -9.25 4.85
N THR A 65 22.17 -10.00 4.30
CA THR A 65 23.09 -9.45 3.31
C THR A 65 22.39 -9.27 1.97
N ILE A 66 22.41 -8.05 1.47
CA ILE A 66 21.80 -7.65 0.20
C ILE A 66 22.88 -7.13 -0.74
N SER A 67 22.97 -7.67 -1.94
CA SER A 67 23.81 -7.11 -3.00
C SER A 67 23.18 -5.82 -3.56
N LYS A 68 23.98 -4.97 -4.19
CA LYS A 68 23.47 -3.79 -4.88
C LYS A 68 22.46 -4.14 -5.99
N GLN A 69 22.59 -5.34 -6.58
CA GLN A 69 21.69 -5.83 -7.62
C GLN A 69 20.35 -6.33 -7.07
N SER A 70 20.29 -6.63 -5.77
CA SER A 70 19.08 -7.11 -5.09
C SER A 70 18.29 -5.97 -4.45
N LEU A 71 18.72 -4.73 -4.62
CA LEU A 71 18.00 -3.53 -4.21
C LEU A 71 17.37 -2.90 -5.46
N ILE A 72 16.05 -2.92 -5.53
CA ILE A 72 15.31 -2.46 -6.69
C ILE A 72 14.34 -1.35 -6.30
N ASP A 73 14.12 -0.36 -7.16
CA ASP A 73 13.09 0.64 -6.95
C ASP A 73 11.70 0.04 -7.16
N GLU A 74 10.74 0.36 -6.28
CA GLU A 74 9.37 -0.19 -6.30
C GLU A 74 8.68 -0.10 -7.67
N PRO A 75 8.73 1.02 -8.42
CA PRO A 75 8.12 1.07 -9.75
C PRO A 75 8.77 0.11 -10.75
N ASN A 76 10.07 -0.15 -10.62
CA ASN A 76 10.76 -1.12 -11.46
C ASN A 76 10.38 -2.55 -11.07
N ALA A 77 10.21 -2.84 -9.77
CA ALA A 77 9.72 -4.13 -9.29
C ALA A 77 8.29 -4.40 -9.77
N ALA A 78 7.41 -3.40 -9.68
CA ALA A 78 6.04 -3.50 -10.19
C ALA A 78 6.00 -3.76 -11.69
N PHE A 79 6.88 -3.10 -12.45
CA PHE A 79 6.99 -3.34 -13.89
C PHE A 79 7.47 -4.77 -14.20
N ILE A 80 8.47 -5.29 -13.50
CA ILE A 80 8.95 -6.67 -13.66
C ILE A 80 7.83 -7.67 -13.37
N SER A 81 7.06 -7.47 -12.30
CA SER A 81 5.91 -8.31 -11.99
C SER A 81 4.87 -8.28 -13.10
N TYR A 82 4.56 -7.09 -13.63
CA TYR A 82 3.64 -6.95 -14.77
C TYR A 82 4.11 -7.69 -16.02
N VAL A 83 5.41 -7.63 -16.32
CA VAL A 83 6.00 -8.39 -17.45
C VAL A 83 5.84 -9.88 -17.24
N HIS A 84 6.23 -10.38 -16.06
CA HIS A 84 6.13 -11.79 -15.70
C HIS A 84 4.68 -12.30 -15.79
N ASP A 85 3.74 -11.58 -15.20
CA ASP A 85 2.32 -11.94 -15.23
C ASP A 85 1.74 -11.91 -16.64
N SER A 86 2.30 -11.07 -17.53
CA SER A 86 1.88 -10.97 -18.93
C SER A 86 2.41 -12.11 -19.80
N GLU A 87 3.53 -12.73 -19.43
CA GLU A 87 4.07 -13.90 -20.12
C GLU A 87 3.19 -15.14 -19.91
N ASP A 88 2.58 -15.25 -18.73
CA ASP A 88 1.67 -16.35 -18.36
C ASP A 88 0.21 -16.10 -18.73
N SER A 89 -0.13 -14.91 -19.25
CA SER A 89 -1.50 -14.52 -19.56
C SER A 89 -1.78 -14.53 -21.07
N GLU A 90 -3.05 -14.78 -21.43
CA GLU A 90 -3.53 -14.62 -22.82
C GLU A 90 -3.49 -13.14 -23.29
N LYS A 91 -3.11 -12.21 -22.42
CA LYS A 91 -3.03 -10.78 -22.74
C LYS A 91 -1.60 -10.42 -23.07
N PRO A 92 -1.30 -10.12 -24.34
CA PRO A 92 0.04 -9.74 -24.74
C PRO A 92 0.47 -8.44 -24.06
N LEU A 93 1.76 -8.36 -23.77
CA LEU A 93 2.39 -7.14 -23.27
C LEU A 93 2.10 -5.98 -24.23
N LEU A 94 1.46 -4.93 -23.77
CA LEU A 94 1.15 -3.75 -24.59
C LEU A 94 2.39 -2.89 -24.92
N ILE A 95 3.58 -3.40 -24.58
CA ILE A 95 4.84 -2.70 -24.76
C ILE A 95 5.53 -3.23 -25.99
N SER A 96 5.75 -2.36 -26.96
CA SER A 96 6.53 -2.72 -28.16
C SER A 96 8.00 -2.93 -27.80
N PRO A 97 8.58 -4.12 -28.05
CA PRO A 97 10.00 -4.34 -27.78
C PRO A 97 10.93 -3.62 -28.76
N HIS A 98 10.39 -2.95 -29.78
CA HIS A 98 11.16 -2.30 -30.85
C HIS A 98 11.36 -0.80 -30.65
N TYR A 99 10.63 -0.20 -29.70
CA TYR A 99 10.71 1.23 -29.41
C TYR A 99 10.82 1.44 -27.92
N ASN A 100 11.57 2.46 -27.52
CA ASN A 100 11.61 2.90 -26.13
C ASN A 100 10.23 3.40 -25.73
N SER A 101 9.53 2.61 -24.95
CA SER A 101 8.21 2.94 -24.44
C SER A 101 8.32 3.66 -23.11
N LYS A 102 7.38 4.54 -22.85
CA LYS A 102 7.25 5.20 -21.54
C LYS A 102 6.06 4.61 -20.81
N VAL A 103 6.31 4.14 -19.60
CA VAL A 103 5.29 3.54 -18.73
C VAL A 103 5.13 4.42 -17.49
N LEU A 104 3.91 4.82 -17.21
CA LEU A 104 3.57 5.48 -15.96
C LEU A 104 3.18 4.43 -14.94
N VAL A 105 3.90 4.40 -13.83
CA VAL A 105 3.56 3.62 -12.64
C VAL A 105 2.92 4.54 -11.63
N PHE A 106 1.68 4.26 -11.27
CA PHE A 106 0.91 4.97 -10.27
C PHE A 106 0.72 4.04 -9.07
N ASP A 107 1.48 4.27 -8.01
CA ASP A 107 1.40 3.53 -6.76
C ASP A 107 0.63 4.33 -5.71
N PHE A 108 -0.59 3.91 -5.43
CA PHE A 108 -1.44 4.50 -4.41
C PHE A 108 -1.53 3.55 -3.21
N GLY A 109 -0.61 3.76 -2.26
CA GLY A 109 -0.48 2.96 -1.06
C GLY A 109 -1.44 3.36 0.07
N GLY A 110 -1.20 2.82 1.27
CA GLY A 110 -1.96 3.17 2.47
C GLY A 110 -1.74 4.61 2.92
N GLY A 111 -0.50 5.09 2.89
CA GLY A 111 -0.13 6.42 3.40
C GLY A 111 0.52 7.35 2.39
N THR A 112 0.87 6.86 1.20
CA THR A 112 1.58 7.60 0.17
C THR A 112 1.02 7.33 -1.21
N CYS A 113 1.24 8.28 -2.10
CA CYS A 113 1.01 8.16 -3.52
C CYS A 113 2.32 8.49 -4.25
N ASP A 114 2.88 7.51 -4.90
CA ASP A 114 4.12 7.63 -5.66
C ASP A 114 3.82 7.45 -7.15
N ILE A 115 4.31 8.40 -7.96
CA ILE A 115 4.14 8.38 -9.40
C ILE A 115 5.52 8.35 -10.04
N SER A 116 5.76 7.38 -10.91
CA SER A 116 7.01 7.24 -11.62
C SER A 116 6.78 7.05 -13.12
N ILE A 117 7.65 7.61 -13.93
CA ILE A 117 7.68 7.35 -15.35
C ILE A 117 8.95 6.56 -15.65
N LEU A 118 8.74 5.38 -16.20
CA LEU A 118 9.81 4.48 -16.63
C LEU A 118 10.01 4.59 -18.14
N GLU A 119 11.24 4.64 -18.58
CA GLU A 119 11.61 4.31 -19.94
C GLU A 119 11.91 2.81 -20.01
N ILE A 120 11.23 2.13 -20.91
CA ILE A 120 11.36 0.70 -21.13
C ILE A 120 11.96 0.47 -22.51
N GLY A 121 12.95 -0.38 -22.58
CA GLY A 121 13.57 -0.75 -23.84
C GLY A 121 14.15 -2.16 -23.80
N LYS A 122 14.66 -2.58 -24.95
CA LYS A 122 15.34 -3.87 -25.12
C LYS A 122 16.82 -3.63 -25.36
N SER A 123 17.65 -4.32 -24.59
CA SER A 123 19.10 -4.38 -24.78
C SER A 123 19.51 -5.77 -25.25
N ALA A 124 20.79 -5.94 -25.53
CA ALA A 124 21.37 -7.25 -25.88
C ALA A 124 21.18 -8.29 -24.76
N THR A 125 21.06 -7.84 -23.51
CA THR A 125 20.91 -8.69 -22.31
C THR A 125 19.44 -8.89 -21.88
N GLY A 126 18.47 -8.31 -22.58
CA GLY A 126 17.04 -8.42 -22.28
C GLY A 126 16.33 -7.08 -22.13
N LEU A 127 15.15 -7.11 -21.52
CA LEU A 127 14.39 -5.89 -21.22
C LEU A 127 15.11 -5.10 -20.10
N TYR A 128 15.06 -3.78 -20.22
CA TYR A 128 15.49 -2.88 -19.16
C TYR A 128 14.41 -1.85 -18.84
N SER A 129 14.42 -1.37 -17.61
CA SER A 129 13.61 -0.26 -17.17
C SER A 129 14.50 0.78 -16.48
N LYS A 130 14.24 2.05 -16.76
CA LYS A 130 14.96 3.19 -16.19
C LYS A 130 13.98 4.25 -15.73
N ASN A 131 14.12 4.72 -14.50
CA ASN A 131 13.35 5.86 -14.00
C ASN A 131 13.79 7.14 -14.74
N ILE A 132 12.86 7.79 -15.44
CA ILE A 132 13.10 9.08 -16.10
C ILE A 132 12.45 10.24 -15.37
N ALA A 133 11.39 9.97 -14.60
CA ALA A 133 10.79 10.95 -13.72
C ALA A 133 10.19 10.22 -12.49
N ILE A 134 10.31 10.84 -11.34
CA ILE A 134 9.79 10.35 -10.07
C ILE A 134 9.11 11.53 -9.39
N SER A 135 7.86 11.34 -8.91
CA SER A 135 7.19 12.35 -8.12
C SER A 135 7.95 12.60 -6.81
N LYS A 136 7.83 13.81 -6.30
CA LYS A 136 8.20 14.05 -4.91
C LYS A 136 7.26 13.25 -4.01
N PHE A 137 7.74 12.87 -2.83
CA PHE A 137 6.95 12.22 -1.80
C PHE A 137 5.61 12.95 -1.58
N THR A 138 4.51 12.24 -1.81
CA THR A 138 3.15 12.75 -1.60
C THR A 138 2.50 11.96 -0.48
N LYS A 139 2.27 12.63 0.64
CA LYS A 139 1.54 12.05 1.78
C LYS A 139 0.04 12.09 1.48
N LEU A 140 -0.40 11.18 0.64
CA LEU A 140 -1.80 10.97 0.29
C LEU A 140 -2.01 9.49 0.03
N GLY A 141 -2.89 8.85 0.76
CA GLY A 141 -3.12 7.42 0.60
C GLY A 141 -4.46 6.96 1.14
N GLY A 142 -4.63 5.66 1.21
CA GLY A 142 -5.84 5.02 1.72
C GLY A 142 -6.23 5.48 3.12
N ASP A 143 -5.25 5.78 3.97
CA ASP A 143 -5.47 6.27 5.34
C ASP A 143 -6.14 7.66 5.35
N ASP A 144 -5.85 8.51 4.34
CA ASP A 144 -6.50 9.82 4.23
C ASP A 144 -7.96 9.68 3.80
N VAL A 145 -8.26 8.70 2.96
CA VAL A 145 -9.64 8.32 2.61
C VAL A 145 -10.37 7.84 3.86
N ASP A 146 -9.77 6.96 4.65
CA ASP A 146 -10.35 6.44 5.89
C ASP A 146 -10.59 7.55 6.91
N ARG A 147 -9.65 8.48 7.03
CA ARG A 147 -9.80 9.67 7.85
C ARG A 147 -10.95 10.55 7.40
N TYR A 148 -11.03 10.81 6.10
CA TYR A 148 -12.12 11.60 5.53
C TYR A 148 -13.49 10.96 5.78
N LEU A 149 -13.62 9.65 5.52
CA LEU A 149 -14.84 8.89 5.79
C LEU A 149 -15.22 8.96 7.27
N THR A 150 -14.24 8.77 8.15
CA THR A 150 -14.45 8.80 9.60
C THR A 150 -15.01 10.13 10.06
N TYR A 151 -14.34 11.24 9.74
CA TYR A 151 -14.74 12.54 10.27
C TYR A 151 -15.97 13.12 9.57
N LYS A 152 -16.13 12.88 8.29
CA LYS A 152 -17.23 13.47 7.52
C LYS A 152 -18.53 12.69 7.62
N TYR A 153 -18.47 11.37 7.74
CA TYR A 153 -19.66 10.53 7.66
C TYR A 153 -19.90 9.66 8.89
N ILE A 154 -18.89 8.91 9.34
CA ILE A 154 -19.08 7.88 10.37
C ILE A 154 -19.25 8.52 11.74
N MET A 155 -18.37 9.44 12.11
CA MET A 155 -18.38 10.08 13.43
C MET A 155 -19.64 10.91 13.69
N PRO A 156 -20.14 11.74 12.75
CA PRO A 156 -21.44 12.40 12.93
C PRO A 156 -22.60 11.42 13.13
N ARG A 157 -22.64 10.34 12.34
CA ARG A 157 -23.65 9.30 12.48
C ARG A 157 -23.54 8.54 13.80
N PHE A 158 -22.34 8.29 14.27
CA PHE A 158 -22.09 7.69 15.60
C PHE A 158 -22.69 8.55 16.72
N PHE A 159 -22.49 9.86 16.68
CA PHE A 159 -23.07 10.77 17.66
C PHE A 159 -24.59 10.83 17.58
N GLU A 160 -25.15 10.95 16.38
CA GLU A 160 -26.57 10.95 16.13
C GLU A 160 -27.25 9.68 16.64
N TYR A 161 -26.70 8.52 16.28
CA TYR A 161 -27.24 7.20 16.65
C TYR A 161 -27.23 6.97 18.17
N ASN A 162 -26.22 7.46 18.87
CA ASN A 162 -26.11 7.32 20.31
C ASN A 162 -26.81 8.47 21.09
N HIS A 163 -27.48 9.39 20.39
CA HIS A 163 -28.14 10.55 21.00
C HIS A 163 -27.23 11.41 21.88
N VAL A 164 -25.96 11.53 21.51
CA VAL A 164 -24.94 12.34 22.19
C VAL A 164 -24.44 13.44 21.26
N LYS A 165 -23.93 14.52 21.84
CA LYS A 165 -23.38 15.64 21.08
C LYS A 165 -21.85 15.60 21.07
N PRO A 166 -21.21 16.08 20.00
CA PRO A 166 -19.74 16.20 19.99
C PRO A 166 -19.17 17.00 21.15
N GLU A 167 -19.93 17.99 21.65
CA GLU A 167 -19.54 18.86 22.76
C GLU A 167 -19.47 18.12 24.10
N ASP A 168 -20.15 16.99 24.24
CA ASP A 168 -20.16 16.18 25.47
C ASP A 168 -18.79 15.47 25.68
N PHE A 169 -17.92 15.46 24.67
CA PHE A 169 -16.63 14.77 24.70
C PHE A 169 -15.46 15.74 24.64
N ARG A 170 -14.44 15.46 25.47
CA ARG A 170 -13.16 16.14 25.43
C ARG A 170 -12.37 15.77 24.17
N THR A 171 -11.40 16.59 23.78
CA THR A 171 -10.58 16.36 22.59
C THR A 171 -9.94 14.97 22.54
N LYS A 172 -9.39 14.51 23.67
CA LYS A 172 -8.77 13.17 23.77
C LYS A 172 -9.78 12.03 23.56
N GLU A 173 -10.99 12.20 24.07
CA GLU A 173 -12.08 11.22 23.93
C GLU A 173 -12.55 11.16 22.47
N LYS A 174 -12.70 12.33 21.81
CA LYS A 174 -12.99 12.39 20.38
C LYS A 174 -11.91 11.71 19.53
N GLN A 175 -10.65 11.92 19.86
CA GLN A 175 -9.53 11.25 19.19
C GLN A 175 -9.57 9.74 19.40
N TYR A 176 -9.87 9.27 20.60
CA TYR A 176 -10.03 7.86 20.90
C TYR A 176 -11.18 7.24 20.09
N ILE A 177 -12.36 7.88 20.08
CA ILE A 177 -13.51 7.46 19.27
C ILE A 177 -13.12 7.40 17.78
N ALA A 178 -12.50 8.47 17.26
CA ALA A 178 -12.05 8.51 15.86
C ALA A 178 -11.11 7.34 15.53
N THR A 179 -10.16 7.01 16.43
CA THR A 179 -9.23 5.88 16.24
C THR A 179 -9.95 4.53 16.14
N GLN A 180 -11.01 4.33 16.89
CA GLN A 180 -11.82 3.11 16.76
C GLN A 180 -12.63 3.11 15.45
N LEU A 181 -13.17 4.26 15.08
CA LEU A 181 -13.96 4.42 13.86
C LEU A 181 -13.12 4.33 12.57
N TYR A 182 -11.80 4.57 12.60
CA TYR A 182 -10.92 4.36 11.45
C TYR A 182 -10.96 2.91 10.95
N LYS A 183 -11.00 1.93 11.85
CA LYS A 183 -11.12 0.51 11.46
C LYS A 183 -12.44 0.22 10.75
N VAL A 184 -13.51 0.91 11.16
CA VAL A 184 -14.82 0.80 10.51
C VAL A 184 -14.77 1.44 9.12
N ALA A 185 -14.14 2.62 9.00
CA ALA A 185 -13.95 3.32 7.73
C ALA A 185 -13.18 2.47 6.71
N GLU A 186 -12.05 1.91 7.13
CA GLU A 186 -11.23 1.02 6.30
C GLU A 186 -12.03 -0.18 5.80
N ARG A 187 -12.75 -0.86 6.71
CA ARG A 187 -13.57 -2.01 6.34
C ARG A 187 -14.67 -1.64 5.36
N LEU A 188 -15.34 -0.50 5.56
CA LEU A 188 -16.35 0.01 4.65
C LEU A 188 -15.75 0.34 3.28
N LYS A 189 -14.63 1.05 3.24
CA LYS A 189 -13.89 1.35 2.01
C LYS A 189 -13.62 0.08 1.21
N ILE A 190 -13.05 -0.94 1.86
CA ILE A 190 -12.72 -2.23 1.22
C ILE A 190 -13.98 -2.91 0.68
N LEU A 191 -15.06 -2.96 1.46
CA LEU A 191 -16.32 -3.58 1.04
C LEU A 191 -16.96 -2.82 -0.14
N MET A 192 -16.93 -1.49 -0.10
CA MET A 192 -17.45 -0.66 -1.20
C MET A 192 -16.64 -0.85 -2.48
N CYS A 193 -15.31 -0.85 -2.39
CA CYS A 193 -14.44 -1.09 -3.54
C CYS A 193 -14.70 -2.47 -4.16
N ARG A 194 -14.84 -3.51 -3.34
CA ARG A 194 -15.18 -4.87 -3.80
C ARG A 194 -16.55 -4.92 -4.48
N ARG A 195 -17.54 -4.22 -3.93
CA ARG A 195 -18.88 -4.17 -4.51
C ARG A 195 -18.86 -3.43 -5.85
N ILE A 196 -18.16 -2.31 -5.95
CA ILE A 196 -18.01 -1.55 -7.19
C ILE A 196 -17.28 -2.41 -8.24
N ALA A 197 -16.19 -3.07 -7.87
CA ALA A 197 -15.45 -3.96 -8.76
C ALA A 197 -16.35 -5.10 -9.28
N ASN A 198 -17.08 -5.77 -8.39
CA ASN A 198 -18.01 -6.82 -8.79
C ASN A 198 -19.12 -6.30 -9.71
N GLN A 199 -19.64 -5.11 -9.47
CA GLN A 199 -20.60 -4.46 -10.36
C GLN A 199 -20.00 -4.10 -11.71
N MET A 200 -18.76 -3.63 -11.75
CA MET A 200 -18.06 -3.36 -13.00
C MET A 200 -17.79 -4.65 -13.82
N TYR A 201 -17.54 -5.77 -13.16
CA TYR A 201 -17.38 -7.07 -13.85
C TYR A 201 -18.72 -7.67 -14.31
N GLN A 202 -19.81 -7.37 -13.63
CA GLN A 202 -21.16 -7.85 -14.00
C GLN A 202 -21.86 -6.95 -15.03
N LEU A 203 -21.29 -5.82 -15.35
CA LEU A 203 -21.99 -4.75 -16.03
C LEU A 203 -21.30 -4.28 -17.29
N GLU A 204 -21.76 -4.81 -18.39
CA GLU A 204 -22.07 -3.99 -19.55
C GLU A 204 -23.19 -2.98 -19.29
N ILE A 205 -23.38 -2.52 -18.05
CA ILE A 205 -24.36 -1.50 -17.74
C ILE A 205 -23.67 -0.14 -17.83
N PRO A 206 -24.18 0.75 -18.68
CA PRO A 206 -23.73 2.12 -18.68
C PRO A 206 -23.87 2.66 -17.25
N LEU A 207 -22.82 3.29 -16.73
CA LEU A 207 -22.76 4.02 -15.47
C LEU A 207 -23.82 5.14 -15.46
N HIS A 208 -25.07 4.78 -15.34
CA HIS A 208 -26.16 5.69 -15.09
C HIS A 208 -26.36 5.90 -13.59
N TYR A 209 -25.24 6.11 -12.85
CA TYR A 209 -25.34 6.80 -11.57
C TYR A 209 -25.55 8.28 -11.85
N LYS A 210 -26.72 8.61 -12.31
CA LYS A 210 -27.09 9.99 -12.62
C LYS A 210 -27.48 10.79 -11.38
N ASN A 211 -27.54 10.19 -10.20
CA ASN A 211 -27.90 10.90 -8.98
C ASN A 211 -26.87 10.64 -7.89
N SER A 212 -26.13 11.68 -7.54
CA SER A 212 -25.32 11.73 -6.32
C SER A 212 -26.09 11.32 -5.05
N THR A 213 -27.39 11.51 -5.05
CA THR A 213 -28.32 11.12 -3.99
C THR A 213 -28.43 9.60 -3.84
N GLU A 214 -28.43 8.82 -4.91
CA GLU A 214 -28.47 7.36 -4.83
C GLU A 214 -27.14 6.77 -4.32
N CYS A 215 -26.02 7.40 -4.66
CA CYS A 215 -24.72 7.03 -4.15
C CYS A 215 -24.60 7.32 -2.64
N GLU A 216 -25.14 8.41 -2.16
CA GLU A 216 -25.25 8.74 -0.74
C GLU A 216 -26.24 7.82 -0.01
N THR A 217 -27.31 7.42 -0.64
CA THR A 217 -28.31 6.51 -0.07
C THR A 217 -27.82 5.08 0.00
N ILE A 218 -26.95 4.64 -0.92
CA ILE A 218 -26.33 3.30 -0.87
C ILE A 218 -25.23 3.23 0.19
N SER A 219 -24.48 4.29 0.41
CA SER A 219 -23.41 4.31 1.41
C SER A 219 -23.94 4.31 2.86
N VAL A 220 -25.06 5.00 3.11
CA VAL A 220 -25.65 5.14 4.44
C VAL A 220 -26.26 3.82 4.97
N PRO A 221 -27.07 3.07 4.23
CA PRO A 221 -27.60 1.78 4.67
C PRO A 221 -26.51 0.73 4.94
N VAL A 222 -25.48 0.67 4.09
CA VAL A 222 -24.34 -0.25 4.29
C VAL A 222 -23.58 0.09 5.57
N MET A 223 -23.38 1.36 5.86
CA MET A 223 -22.76 1.81 7.11
C MET A 223 -23.61 1.43 8.33
N ILE A 224 -24.91 1.60 8.29
CA ILE A 224 -25.84 1.29 9.39
C ILE A 224 -25.90 -0.22 9.61
N GLU A 225 -25.99 -1.01 8.56
CA GLU A 225 -26.00 -2.49 8.65
C GLU A 225 -24.69 -3.03 9.19
N THR A 226 -23.56 -2.47 8.78
CA THR A 226 -22.23 -2.87 9.27
C THR A 226 -22.00 -2.47 10.72
N MET A 227 -22.62 -1.40 11.18
CA MET A 227 -22.56 -0.97 12.59
C MET A 227 -23.54 -1.73 13.50
N LYS A 228 -24.57 -2.36 12.95
CA LYS A 228 -25.51 -3.21 13.69
C LYS A 228 -25.07 -4.67 13.80
N GLY A 229 -24.11 -5.09 13.01
CA GLY A 229 -23.49 -6.42 13.05
C GLY A 229 -22.25 -6.43 13.91
#